data_92fae5e56679d07715f06795d678d11b
#
_entry.id   92fae5e56679d07715f06795d678d11b
#
_cell.length_a   1.000
_cell.length_b   1.000
_cell.length_c   1.000
_cell.angle_alpha   90.00
_cell.angle_beta   90.00
_cell.angle_gamma   90.00
#
_symmetry.space_group_name_H-M   'P 1'
#
loop_
_entity.id
_entity.type
_entity.pdbx_description
1 polymer ?
#
loop_
_entity_poly.entity_id
_entity_poly.type
_entity_poly.pdbx_seq_one_letter_code
_entity_poly.pdbx_strand_id
1 'polypeptide(L)' 'MSTSEGIQKRNAFAAFAAFRIEGLEVSLNHARESAVREELAAVGHYIEEAQGYLAQIRILHEEALTEFSRAQGE' A
#
# COMPACT_ATOMS: atom_id res chain seq x y z
N MET A 1 20.92 9.17 18.26
CA MET A 1 21.33 8.67 16.94
C MET A 1 20.35 7.66 16.37
N SER A 2 20.01 6.62 17.12
CA SER A 2 19.02 5.65 16.68
C SER A 2 17.65 6.27 16.45
N THR A 3 17.34 7.36 17.14
CA THR A 3 16.07 8.07 16.99
C THR A 3 15.89 8.64 15.58
N SER A 4 16.98 9.19 15.04
CA SER A 4 17.00 9.78 13.70
C SER A 4 16.70 8.72 12.63
N GLU A 5 17.34 7.57 12.74
CA GLU A 5 17.13 6.46 11.81
C GLU A 5 15.72 5.94 11.88
N GLY A 6 15.18 5.82 13.09
CA GLY A 6 13.81 5.38 13.29
C GLY A 6 12.80 6.31 12.64
N ILE A 7 13.02 7.62 12.77
CA ILE A 7 12.15 8.63 12.14
C ILE A 7 12.25 8.54 10.62
N GLN A 8 13.45 8.38 10.08
CA GLN A 8 13.65 8.27 8.64
C GLN A 8 12.96 7.02 8.08
N LYS A 9 13.05 5.91 8.78
CA LYS A 9 12.39 4.66 8.36
C LYS A 9 10.89 4.79 8.37
N ARG A 10 10.35 5.45 9.40
CA ARG A 10 8.90 5.69 9.48
C ARG A 10 8.43 6.59 8.36
N ASN A 11 9.20 7.64 8.05
CA ASN A 11 8.87 8.55 6.96
C ASN A 11 8.94 7.84 5.61
N ALA A 12 9.94 6.97 5.44
CA ALA A 12 10.07 6.18 4.22
C ALA A 12 8.87 5.25 4.04
N PHE A 13 8.45 4.57 5.11
CA PHE A 13 7.27 3.72 5.06
C PHE A 13 6.04 4.53 4.66
N ALA A 14 5.83 5.68 5.32
CA ALA A 14 4.67 6.52 5.04
C ALA A 14 4.66 6.99 3.58
N ALA A 15 5.81 7.40 3.05
CA ALA A 15 5.92 7.86 1.67
C ALA A 15 5.63 6.74 0.68
N PHE A 16 6.24 5.57 0.87
CA PHE A 16 6.05 4.44 -0.03
C PHE A 16 4.62 3.89 0.05
N ALA A 17 4.08 3.83 1.26
CA ALA A 17 2.71 3.37 1.45
C ALA A 17 1.71 4.34 0.83
N ALA A 18 1.91 5.64 1.01
CA ALA A 18 1.02 6.66 0.44
C ALA A 18 0.95 6.56 -1.08
N PHE A 19 2.11 6.38 -1.72
CA PHE A 19 2.18 6.25 -3.16
C PHE A 19 1.36 5.04 -3.64
N ARG A 20 1.51 3.90 -2.96
CA ARG A 20 0.80 2.69 -3.34
C ARG A 20 -0.68 2.75 -2.99
N ILE A 21 -1.03 3.43 -1.91
CA ILE A 21 -2.43 3.64 -1.54
C ILE A 21 -3.11 4.51 -2.59
N GLU A 22 -2.44 5.52 -3.11
CA GLU A 22 -2.99 6.32 -4.20
C GLU A 22 -3.26 5.46 -5.43
N GLY A 23 -2.31 4.58 -5.79
CA GLY A 23 -2.50 3.64 -6.88
C GLY A 23 -3.69 2.72 -6.65
N LEU A 24 -3.83 2.22 -5.42
CA LEU A 24 -4.96 1.38 -5.04
C LEU A 24 -6.28 2.14 -5.18
N GLU A 25 -6.33 3.37 -4.72
CA GLU A 25 -7.53 4.20 -4.82
C GLU A 25 -7.92 4.44 -6.27
N VAL A 26 -6.95 4.72 -7.13
CA VAL A 26 -7.20 4.93 -8.56
C VAL A 26 -7.76 3.65 -9.18
N SER A 27 -7.18 2.50 -8.87
CA SER A 27 -7.66 1.22 -9.38
C SER A 27 -9.09 0.94 -8.93
N LEU A 28 -9.39 1.21 -7.66
CA LEU A 28 -10.74 1.01 -7.13
C LEU A 28 -11.75 1.97 -7.77
N ASN A 29 -11.36 3.21 -8.03
CA ASN A 29 -12.22 4.17 -8.72
C ASN A 29 -12.52 3.72 -10.13
N HIS A 30 -11.53 3.22 -10.85
CA HIS A 30 -11.74 2.68 -12.20
C HIS A 30 -12.65 1.45 -12.17
N ALA A 31 -12.46 0.58 -11.17
CA ALA A 31 -13.33 -0.58 -11.01
C ALA A 31 -14.78 -0.16 -10.78
N ARG A 32 -14.98 0.86 -9.96
CA ARG A 32 -16.31 1.39 -9.66
C ARG A 32 -16.96 1.96 -10.92
N GLU A 33 -16.23 2.76 -11.69
CA GLU A 33 -16.73 3.34 -12.92
C GLU A 33 -17.08 2.27 -13.95
N SER A 34 -16.23 1.24 -14.06
CA SER A 34 -16.49 0.12 -14.96
C SER A 34 -17.71 -0.68 -14.53
N ALA A 35 -17.92 -0.83 -13.21
CA ALA A 35 -19.10 -1.51 -12.68
C ALA A 35 -20.39 -0.77 -13.05
N VAL A 36 -20.35 0.57 -12.96
CA VAL A 36 -21.50 1.40 -13.34
C VAL A 36 -21.85 1.21 -14.81
N ARG A 37 -20.83 1.02 -15.64
CA ARG A 37 -21.02 0.79 -17.08
C ARG A 37 -21.25 -0.66 -17.43
N GLU A 38 -21.30 -1.54 -16.44
CA GLU A 38 -21.47 -2.97 -16.60
C GLU A 38 -20.37 -3.64 -17.45
N GLU A 39 -19.17 -3.08 -17.39
CA GLU A 39 -18.01 -3.62 -18.09
C GLU A 39 -17.29 -4.62 -17.15
N LEU A 40 -17.82 -5.84 -17.06
CA LEU A 40 -17.37 -6.83 -16.09
C LEU A 40 -15.91 -7.23 -16.24
N ALA A 41 -15.44 -7.35 -17.49
CA ALA A 41 -14.05 -7.72 -17.74
C ALA A 41 -13.09 -6.63 -17.22
N ALA A 42 -13.47 -5.36 -17.42
CA ALA A 42 -12.67 -4.24 -16.93
C ALA A 42 -12.66 -4.19 -15.40
N VAL A 43 -13.80 -4.48 -14.77
CA VAL A 43 -13.88 -4.56 -13.30
C VAL A 43 -12.88 -5.59 -12.78
N GLY A 44 -12.86 -6.78 -13.38
CA GLY A 44 -11.93 -7.84 -12.98
C GLY A 44 -10.47 -7.41 -13.11
N HIS A 45 -10.15 -6.73 -14.21
CA HIS A 45 -8.80 -6.22 -14.45
C HIS A 45 -8.37 -5.24 -13.35
N TYR A 46 -9.22 -4.30 -13.00
CA TYR A 46 -8.90 -3.31 -11.98
C TYR A 46 -8.85 -3.91 -10.58
N ILE A 47 -9.65 -4.94 -10.31
CA ILE A 47 -9.57 -5.67 -9.05
C ILE A 47 -8.21 -6.34 -8.90
N GLU A 48 -7.72 -6.99 -9.95
CA GLU A 48 -6.40 -7.63 -9.94
C GLU A 48 -5.30 -6.60 -9.70
N GLU A 49 -5.41 -5.45 -10.35
CA GLU A 49 -4.47 -4.36 -10.16
C GLU A 49 -4.48 -3.87 -8.72
N ALA A 50 -5.67 -3.70 -8.14
CA ALA A 50 -5.83 -3.28 -6.75
C ALA A 50 -5.21 -4.30 -5.80
N GLN A 51 -5.40 -5.58 -6.06
CA GLN A 51 -4.80 -6.65 -5.25
C GLN A 51 -3.27 -6.60 -5.28
N GLY A 52 -2.70 -6.26 -6.44
CA GLY A 52 -1.26 -6.08 -6.55
C GLY A 52 -0.74 -4.97 -5.66
N TYR A 53 -1.40 -3.82 -5.67
CA TYR A 53 -1.03 -2.71 -4.80
C TYR A 53 -1.19 -3.08 -3.33
N LEU A 54 -2.29 -3.76 -3.00
CA LEU A 54 -2.55 -4.17 -1.63
C LEU A 54 -1.48 -5.13 -1.12
N ALA A 55 -1.04 -6.05 -1.96
CA ALA A 55 0.03 -6.99 -1.59
C ALA A 55 1.33 -6.23 -1.29
N GLN A 56 1.67 -5.23 -2.08
CA GLN A 56 2.85 -4.40 -1.84
C GLN A 56 2.74 -3.63 -0.53
N ILE A 57 1.58 -3.08 -0.24
CA ILE A 57 1.34 -2.35 1.00
C ILE A 57 1.51 -3.28 2.20
N ARG A 58 1.01 -4.51 2.10
CA ARG A 58 1.14 -5.50 3.17
C ARG A 58 2.60 -5.84 3.47
N ILE A 59 3.39 -6.00 2.42
CA ILE A 59 4.83 -6.29 2.58
C ILE A 59 5.51 -5.12 3.30
N LEU A 60 5.24 -3.90 2.89
CA LEU A 60 5.80 -2.72 3.53
C LEU A 60 5.39 -2.62 5.00
N HIS A 61 4.14 -2.92 5.27
CA HIS A 61 3.60 -2.91 6.63
C HIS A 61 4.30 -3.94 7.52
N GLU A 62 4.49 -5.15 7.01
CA GLU A 62 5.17 -6.21 7.75
C GLU A 62 6.63 -5.85 8.03
N GLU A 63 7.31 -5.27 7.05
CA GLU A 63 8.68 -4.80 7.24
C GLU A 63 8.76 -3.70 8.29
N ALA A 64 7.83 -2.75 8.25
CA ALA A 64 7.78 -1.66 9.22
C ALA A 64 7.52 -2.19 10.63
N LEU A 65 6.62 -3.16 10.78
CA LEU A 65 6.36 -3.78 12.06
C LEU A 65 7.58 -4.51 12.62
N THR A 66 8.31 -5.20 11.76
CA THR A 66 9.52 -5.90 12.15
C THR A 66 10.58 -4.93 12.67
N GLU A 67 10.79 -3.84 11.94
CA GLU A 67 11.74 -2.81 12.36
C GLU A 67 11.32 -2.14 13.65
N PHE A 68 10.03 -1.85 13.80
CA PHE A 68 9.50 -1.23 15.00
C PHE A 68 9.68 -2.14 16.21
N SER A 69 9.37 -3.42 16.07
CA SER A 69 9.52 -4.40 17.13
C SER A 69 10.98 -4.58 17.53
N ARG A 70 11.87 -4.60 16.55
CA ARG A 70 13.31 -4.73 16.80
C ARG A 70 13.82 -3.53 17.59
N ALA A 71 13.40 -2.34 17.21
CA ALA A 71 13.83 -1.12 17.89
C ALA A 71 13.35 -1.10 19.35
N GLN A 72 12.15 -1.60 19.62
CA GLN A 72 11.61 -1.65 20.97
C GLN A 72 12.24 -2.76 21.81
N GLY A 73 12.62 -3.85 21.17
CA GLY A 73 13.23 -4.99 21.83
C GLY A 73 14.66 -4.73 22.33
N GLU A 74 15.30 -3.72 21.79
CA GLU A 74 16.65 -3.33 22.18
C GLU A 74 16.61 -2.19 23.16
#